data_82385746d2fe75b075cae49ec2bb4dc5
#
_entry.id   82385746d2fe75b075cae49ec2bb4dc5
#
_cell.length_a   1.000
_cell.length_b   1.000
_cell.length_c   1.000
_cell.angle_alpha   90.00
_cell.angle_beta   90.00
_cell.angle_gamma   90.00
#
_symmetry.space_group_name_H-M   'P 1'
#
loop_
_entity.id
_entity.type
_entity.pdbx_description
1 polymer ?
#
loop_
_entity_poly.entity_id
_entity_poly.type
_entity_poly.pdbx_seq_one_letter_code
_entity_poly.pdbx_strand_id
1 'polypeptide(L)'
;MRLTGMDHITINCSDIKASFRFYEEVFNLKHINDVDLGDHILHYYQLPDLKLELIEYKEPQRIWKTGNTDTGIYRHFALCSDDLPEIRKRCDDRGYKINLPPTYIPEIDKTVMLVVDPNGVEIEIIQVD
;
A
#
# COMPACT_ATOMS: atom_id res chain seq x y z
N MET A 1 6.02 -26.76 15.47
CA MET A 1 5.98 -25.30 15.20
C MET A 1 5.22 -25.05 13.92
N ARG A 2 4.35 -24.06 13.90
CA ARG A 2 3.47 -23.76 12.76
C ARG A 2 3.28 -22.25 12.69
N LEU A 3 3.40 -21.68 11.48
CA LEU A 3 3.01 -20.28 11.26
C LEU A 3 1.48 -20.19 11.27
N THR A 4 0.93 -19.16 11.88
CA THR A 4 -0.51 -19.02 12.08
C THR A 4 -1.15 -17.85 11.33
N GLY A 5 -0.35 -16.99 10.68
CA GLY A 5 -0.86 -15.87 9.88
C GLY A 5 0.17 -14.77 9.69
N MET A 6 -0.28 -13.67 9.11
CA MET A 6 0.48 -12.42 9.01
C MET A 6 -0.10 -11.39 9.99
N ASP A 7 0.76 -10.64 10.67
CA ASP A 7 0.32 -9.58 11.58
C ASP A 7 0.15 -8.24 10.86
N HIS A 8 1.19 -7.82 10.12
CA HIS A 8 1.16 -6.52 9.45
C HIS A 8 2.10 -6.46 8.24
N ILE A 9 1.87 -5.45 7.41
CA ILE A 9 2.77 -5.00 6.35
C ILE A 9 3.24 -3.59 6.75
N THR A 10 4.52 -3.30 6.57
CA THR A 10 5.12 -2.04 7.00
C THR A 10 5.68 -1.24 5.84
N ILE A 11 5.43 0.06 5.84
CA ILE A 11 5.95 1.01 4.88
C ILE A 11 6.59 2.18 5.62
N ASN A 12 7.84 2.50 5.29
CA ASN A 12 8.48 3.72 5.74
C ASN A 12 7.98 4.90 4.92
N CYS A 13 7.54 5.96 5.57
CA CYS A 13 6.93 7.11 4.91
C CYS A 13 7.80 8.36 5.06
N SER A 14 7.98 9.10 3.96
CA SER A 14 8.70 10.38 3.97
C SER A 14 7.80 11.56 4.36
N ASP A 15 6.55 11.55 3.89
CA ASP A 15 5.51 12.52 4.22
C ASP A 15 4.30 11.77 4.76
N ILE A 16 4.22 11.68 6.07
CA ILE A 16 3.18 10.87 6.72
C ILE A 16 1.77 11.36 6.42
N LYS A 17 1.56 12.68 6.31
CA LYS A 17 0.24 13.22 5.99
C LYS A 17 -0.22 12.87 4.58
N ALA A 18 0.70 12.87 3.63
CA ALA A 18 0.41 12.42 2.26
C ALA A 18 0.03 10.94 2.23
N SER A 19 0.73 10.11 3.03
CA SER A 19 0.41 8.69 3.16
C SER A 19 -0.95 8.47 3.81
N PHE A 20 -1.29 9.22 4.87
CA PHE A 20 -2.62 9.16 5.47
C PHE A 20 -3.70 9.45 4.43
N ARG A 21 -3.57 10.55 3.68
CA ARG A 21 -4.54 10.90 2.63
C ARG A 21 -4.70 9.79 1.60
N PHE A 22 -3.59 9.21 1.14
CA PHE A 22 -3.64 8.15 0.15
C PHE A 22 -4.43 6.93 0.66
N TYR A 23 -4.04 6.38 1.82
CA TYR A 23 -4.66 5.16 2.32
C TYR A 23 -6.09 5.35 2.80
N GLU A 24 -6.43 6.52 3.32
CA GLU A 24 -7.78 6.85 3.73
C GLU A 24 -8.69 7.18 2.54
N GLU A 25 -8.22 7.97 1.58
CA GLU A 25 -9.06 8.46 0.48
C GLU A 25 -9.15 7.50 -0.71
N VAL A 26 -8.09 6.73 -0.99
CA VAL A 26 -8.10 5.77 -2.10
C VAL A 26 -8.72 4.44 -1.68
N PHE A 27 -8.26 3.89 -0.53
CA PHE A 27 -8.68 2.57 -0.06
C PHE A 27 -9.70 2.60 1.06
N ASN A 28 -10.10 3.77 1.52
CA ASN A 28 -11.07 3.93 2.60
C ASN A 28 -10.66 3.19 3.89
N LEU A 29 -9.36 3.14 4.16
CA LEU A 29 -8.86 2.49 5.37
C LEU A 29 -9.09 3.35 6.59
N LYS A 30 -9.26 2.70 7.73
CA LYS A 30 -9.46 3.35 9.02
C LYS A 30 -8.20 3.29 9.85
N HIS A 31 -7.75 4.45 10.32
CA HIS A 31 -6.68 4.57 11.30
C HIS A 31 -7.10 3.93 12.63
N ILE A 32 -6.23 3.13 13.21
CA ILE A 32 -6.51 2.43 14.47
C ILE A 32 -5.90 3.20 15.64
N ASN A 33 -4.57 3.31 15.65
CA ASN A 33 -3.81 3.91 16.74
C ASN A 33 -2.38 4.22 16.30
N ASP A 34 -1.67 4.95 17.14
CA ASP A 34 -0.26 5.28 16.97
C ASP A 34 0.55 4.80 18.16
N VAL A 35 1.82 4.44 17.91
CA VAL A 35 2.77 4.07 18.95
C VAL A 35 4.05 4.86 18.73
N ASP A 36 4.39 5.74 19.66
CA ASP A 36 5.62 6.54 19.61
C ASP A 36 6.77 5.74 20.24
N LEU A 37 7.79 5.42 19.45
CA LEU A 37 8.96 4.67 19.88
C LEU A 37 10.20 5.56 20.10
N GLY A 38 10.02 6.88 20.16
CA GLY A 38 11.08 7.84 20.43
C GLY A 38 11.59 8.50 19.17
N ASP A 39 12.32 7.78 18.33
CA ASP A 39 12.86 8.31 17.06
C ASP A 39 11.92 8.13 15.88
N HIS A 40 10.86 7.34 16.04
CA HIS A 40 9.84 7.11 15.03
C HIS A 40 8.49 6.78 15.65
N ILE A 41 7.42 6.92 14.86
CA ILE A 41 6.04 6.65 15.26
C ILE A 41 5.47 5.59 14.31
N LEU A 42 4.83 4.58 14.89
CA LEU A 42 4.08 3.57 14.17
C LEU A 42 2.62 4.01 14.05
N HIS A 43 2.11 4.15 12.83
CA HIS A 43 0.72 4.50 12.57
C HIS A 43 0.01 3.29 11.97
N TYR A 44 -1.02 2.76 12.65
CA TYR A 44 -1.70 1.54 12.24
C TYR A 44 -3.02 1.82 11.55
N TYR A 45 -3.23 1.10 10.45
CA TYR A 45 -4.49 1.06 9.71
C TYR A 45 -5.02 -0.38 9.66
N GLN A 46 -6.34 -0.55 9.63
CA GLN A 46 -6.96 -1.87 9.57
C GLN A 46 -7.15 -2.32 8.13
N LEU A 47 -6.58 -3.46 7.78
CA LEU A 47 -6.93 -4.26 6.60
C LEU A 47 -7.84 -5.41 7.05
N PRO A 48 -8.58 -6.08 6.13
CA PRO A 48 -9.49 -7.16 6.55
C PRO A 48 -8.85 -8.24 7.42
N ASP A 49 -7.64 -8.70 7.06
CA ASP A 49 -7.00 -9.84 7.72
C ASP A 49 -5.71 -9.48 8.48
N LEU A 50 -5.22 -8.26 8.34
CA LEU A 50 -3.97 -7.81 8.96
C LEU A 50 -3.96 -6.30 9.10
N LYS A 51 -2.87 -5.75 9.62
CA LYS A 51 -2.70 -4.30 9.74
C LYS A 51 -1.75 -3.77 8.68
N LEU A 52 -1.95 -2.52 8.28
CA LEU A 52 -0.96 -1.74 7.58
C LEU A 52 -0.30 -0.81 8.60
N GLU A 53 1.03 -0.90 8.70
CA GLU A 53 1.83 -0.06 9.59
C GLU A 53 2.60 0.95 8.75
N LEU A 54 2.34 2.24 8.98
CA LEU A 54 3.09 3.34 8.35
C LEU A 54 4.06 3.90 9.38
N ILE A 55 5.35 3.94 9.05
CA ILE A 55 6.38 4.43 9.97
C ILE A 55 6.77 5.84 9.57
N GLU A 56 6.66 6.74 10.54
CA GLU A 56 7.11 8.13 10.45
C GLU A 56 8.37 8.31 11.29
N TYR A 57 9.52 8.53 10.64
CA TYR A 57 10.74 8.89 11.36
C TYR A 57 10.75 10.39 11.66
N LYS A 58 11.17 10.76 12.87
CA LYS A 58 11.23 12.16 13.29
C LYS A 58 12.36 12.93 12.59
N GLU A 59 13.42 12.21 12.19
CA GLU A 59 14.49 12.75 11.35
C GLU A 59 14.34 12.25 9.90
N PRO A 60 14.63 13.09 8.88
CA PRO A 60 14.53 12.67 7.48
C PRO A 60 15.38 11.44 7.18
N GLN A 61 14.84 10.51 6.40
CA GLN A 61 15.50 9.29 5.99
C GLN A 61 15.83 9.31 4.50
N ARG A 62 16.85 8.53 4.13
CA ARG A 62 17.27 8.40 2.73
C ARG A 62 16.20 7.65 1.92
N ILE A 63 15.95 8.11 0.69
CA ILE A 63 15.08 7.40 -0.25
C ILE A 63 15.92 6.32 -0.94
N TRP A 64 15.51 5.05 -0.76
CA TRP A 64 16.13 3.93 -1.45
C TRP A 64 15.41 3.67 -2.78
N LYS A 65 16.21 3.52 -3.86
CA LYS A 65 15.67 3.22 -5.19
C LYS A 65 16.33 1.95 -5.72
N THR A 66 15.48 1.02 -6.19
CA THR A 66 15.92 -0.21 -6.85
C THR A 66 15.11 -0.39 -8.13
N GLY A 67 15.61 -1.24 -9.05
CA GLY A 67 14.85 -1.69 -10.20
C GLY A 67 13.82 -2.75 -9.79
N ASN A 68 12.71 -2.82 -10.51
CA ASN A 68 11.61 -3.74 -10.18
C ASN A 68 11.99 -5.23 -10.28
N THR A 69 13.06 -5.54 -10.97
CA THR A 69 13.52 -6.92 -11.20
C THR A 69 14.79 -7.25 -10.42
N ASP A 70 15.24 -6.36 -9.55
CA ASP A 70 16.44 -6.61 -8.75
C ASP A 70 16.17 -7.72 -7.74
N THR A 71 17.14 -8.62 -7.58
CA THR A 71 17.04 -9.75 -6.65
C THR A 71 17.03 -9.24 -5.21
N GLY A 72 16.14 -9.80 -4.40
CA GLY A 72 16.09 -9.52 -2.97
C GLY A 72 15.24 -8.31 -2.59
N ILE A 73 14.70 -7.56 -3.56
CA ILE A 73 13.76 -6.49 -3.23
C ILE A 73 12.39 -7.06 -2.88
N TYR A 74 11.66 -6.29 -2.08
CA TYR A 74 10.24 -6.51 -1.85
C TYR A 74 9.47 -5.88 -3.01
N ARG A 75 8.84 -6.70 -3.87
CA ARG A 75 8.27 -6.21 -5.13
C ARG A 75 6.99 -5.38 -4.93
N HIS A 76 5.98 -5.97 -4.32
CA HIS A 76 4.72 -5.31 -3.98
C HIS A 76 3.90 -6.21 -3.05
N PHE A 77 2.82 -5.67 -2.50
CA PHE A 77 1.76 -6.46 -1.88
C PHE A 77 0.46 -6.27 -2.67
N ALA A 78 -0.47 -7.21 -2.50
CA ALA A 78 -1.72 -7.19 -3.22
C ALA A 78 -2.90 -7.11 -2.25
N LEU A 79 -3.88 -6.28 -2.61
CA LEU A 79 -5.16 -6.15 -1.94
C LEU A 79 -6.26 -6.66 -2.87
N CYS A 80 -7.33 -7.17 -2.29
CA CYS A 80 -8.54 -7.53 -3.03
C CYS A 80 -9.58 -6.44 -2.90
N SER A 81 -10.29 -6.14 -3.98
CA SER A 81 -11.40 -5.18 -3.98
C SER A 81 -12.51 -5.68 -4.90
N ASP A 82 -13.74 -5.35 -4.54
CA ASP A 82 -14.90 -5.59 -5.40
C ASP A 82 -15.16 -4.43 -6.38
N ASP A 83 -14.38 -3.34 -6.31
CA ASP A 83 -14.62 -2.15 -7.13
C ASP A 83 -13.31 -1.47 -7.61
N LEU A 84 -12.63 -2.11 -8.57
CA LEU A 84 -11.47 -1.51 -9.23
C LEU A 84 -11.78 -0.19 -9.93
N PRO A 85 -12.92 -0.04 -10.63
CA PRO A 85 -13.26 1.24 -11.28
C PRO A 85 -13.29 2.41 -10.31
N GLU A 86 -13.83 2.23 -9.12
CA GLU A 86 -13.86 3.30 -8.10
C GLU A 86 -12.47 3.63 -7.59
N ILE A 87 -11.63 2.63 -7.35
CA ILE A 87 -10.24 2.85 -6.94
C ILE A 87 -9.49 3.63 -8.03
N ARG A 88 -9.64 3.23 -9.28
CA ARG A 88 -9.06 3.95 -10.43
C ARG A 88 -9.52 5.41 -10.47
N LYS A 89 -10.82 5.63 -10.30
CA LYS A 89 -11.38 6.98 -10.30
C LYS A 89 -10.78 7.83 -9.18
N ARG A 90 -10.66 7.30 -7.98
CA ARG A 90 -10.07 8.01 -6.84
C ARG A 90 -8.61 8.37 -7.09
N CYS A 91 -7.84 7.48 -7.70
CA CYS A 91 -6.46 7.76 -8.08
C CYS A 91 -6.38 8.85 -9.14
N ASP A 92 -7.18 8.75 -10.19
CA ASP A 92 -7.20 9.73 -11.28
C ASP A 92 -7.61 11.12 -10.77
N ASP A 93 -8.67 11.21 -9.97
CA ASP A 93 -9.19 12.48 -9.44
C ASP A 93 -8.16 13.18 -8.54
N ARG A 94 -7.28 12.44 -7.89
CA ARG A 94 -6.29 12.96 -6.94
C ARG A 94 -4.86 13.01 -7.48
N GLY A 95 -4.68 12.61 -8.76
CA GLY A 95 -3.37 12.65 -9.42
C GLY A 95 -2.38 11.60 -8.94
N TYR A 96 -2.83 10.50 -8.38
CA TYR A 96 -1.96 9.38 -8.02
C TYR A 96 -1.58 8.57 -9.24
N LYS A 97 -0.36 8.03 -9.23
CA LYS A 97 0.18 7.28 -10.37
C LYS A 97 -0.45 5.89 -10.44
N ILE A 98 -0.84 5.49 -11.64
CA ILE A 98 -1.29 4.13 -11.97
C ILE A 98 -0.26 3.54 -12.93
N ASN A 99 0.44 2.49 -12.50
CA ASN A 99 1.42 1.80 -13.34
C ASN A 99 0.76 0.84 -14.33
N LEU A 100 -0.36 0.26 -13.94
CA LEU A 100 -1.17 -0.60 -14.79
C LEU A 100 -2.65 -0.30 -14.52
N PRO A 101 -3.41 0.18 -15.51
CA PRO A 101 -4.86 0.33 -15.34
C PRO A 101 -5.52 -1.04 -15.22
N PRO A 102 -6.79 -1.14 -14.81
CA PRO A 102 -7.49 -2.42 -14.71
C PRO A 102 -7.30 -3.24 -15.99
N THR A 103 -6.70 -4.41 -15.86
CA THR A 103 -6.28 -5.27 -16.96
C THR A 103 -6.56 -6.73 -16.60
N TYR A 104 -7.22 -7.46 -17.49
CA TYR A 104 -7.43 -8.89 -17.34
C TYR A 104 -6.16 -9.65 -17.73
N ILE A 105 -5.70 -10.53 -16.84
CA ILE A 105 -4.53 -11.39 -17.05
C ILE A 105 -5.00 -12.83 -17.20
N PRO A 106 -5.08 -13.35 -18.45
CA PRO A 106 -5.65 -14.68 -18.69
C PRO A 106 -4.94 -15.82 -17.95
N GLU A 107 -3.63 -15.72 -17.79
CA GLU A 107 -2.80 -16.75 -17.17
C GLU A 107 -3.15 -16.99 -15.70
N ILE A 108 -3.74 -16.02 -15.04
CA ILE A 108 -4.17 -16.15 -13.63
C ILE A 108 -5.69 -15.96 -13.47
N ASP A 109 -6.39 -15.71 -14.57
CA ASP A 109 -7.85 -15.46 -14.59
C ASP A 109 -8.27 -14.38 -13.57
N LYS A 110 -7.57 -13.26 -13.59
CA LYS A 110 -7.80 -12.13 -12.69
C LYS A 110 -7.74 -10.81 -13.46
N THR A 111 -8.57 -9.86 -13.04
CA THR A 111 -8.42 -8.45 -13.42
C THR A 111 -7.66 -7.75 -12.31
N VAL A 112 -6.57 -7.09 -12.66
CA VAL A 112 -5.67 -6.45 -11.70
C VAL A 112 -5.35 -5.03 -12.14
N MET A 113 -4.94 -4.20 -11.18
CA MET A 113 -4.32 -2.90 -11.46
C MET A 113 -3.15 -2.69 -10.51
N LEU A 114 -2.23 -1.82 -10.91
CA LEU A 114 -1.08 -1.43 -10.09
C LEU A 114 -1.14 0.08 -9.85
N VAL A 115 -1.19 0.47 -8.60
CA VAL A 115 -1.17 1.87 -8.16
C VAL A 115 0.09 2.14 -7.36
N VAL A 116 0.48 3.41 -7.25
CA VAL A 116 1.69 3.81 -6.53
C VAL A 116 1.31 4.78 -5.41
N ASP A 117 1.74 4.46 -4.20
CA ASP A 117 1.52 5.32 -3.04
C ASP A 117 2.48 6.53 -3.06
N PRO A 118 2.31 7.52 -2.14
CA PRO A 118 3.19 8.69 -2.10
C PRO A 118 4.66 8.39 -1.81
N ASN A 119 4.99 7.20 -1.31
CA ASN A 119 6.37 6.81 -1.02
C ASN A 119 7.03 6.05 -2.20
N GLY A 120 6.31 5.86 -3.30
CA GLY A 120 6.78 5.09 -4.45
C GLY A 120 6.54 3.59 -4.32
N VAL A 121 5.75 3.15 -3.34
CA VAL A 121 5.42 1.74 -3.15
C VAL A 121 4.33 1.35 -4.14
N GLU A 122 4.59 0.30 -4.92
CA GLU A 122 3.62 -0.27 -5.83
C GLU A 122 2.68 -1.21 -5.10
N ILE A 123 1.38 -1.06 -5.34
CA ILE A 123 0.33 -1.88 -4.74
C ILE A 123 -0.49 -2.49 -5.87
N GLU A 124 -0.61 -3.81 -5.85
CA GLU A 124 -1.51 -4.53 -6.76
C GLU A 124 -2.91 -4.59 -6.16
N ILE A 125 -3.92 -4.32 -6.97
CA ILE A 125 -5.32 -4.50 -6.58
C ILE A 125 -5.94 -5.54 -7.48
N ILE A 126 -6.53 -6.57 -6.87
CA ILE A 126 -7.14 -7.69 -7.58
C ILE A 126 -8.65 -7.57 -7.46
N GLN A 127 -9.35 -7.60 -8.60
CA GLN A 127 -10.81 -7.59 -8.61
C GLN A 127 -11.33 -8.93 -8.07
N VAL A 128 -12.22 -8.85 -7.10
CA VAL A 128 -12.97 -10.00 -6.57
C VAL A 128 -14.47 -9.71 -6.68
N ASP A 129 -15.27 -10.73 -6.49
CA ASP A 129 -16.73 -10.59 -6.54
C ASP A 129 -17.30 -9.85 -5.33
#